data_654149f2a25a53cbe19bac82cadad5e7
#
_entry.id   654149f2a25a53cbe19bac82cadad5e7
#
_cell.length_a   1.000
_cell.length_b   1.000
_cell.length_c   1.000
_cell.angle_alpha   90.00
_cell.angle_beta   90.00
_cell.angle_gamma   90.00
#
_symmetry.space_group_name_H-M   'P 1'
#
loop_
_entity.id
_entity.type
_entity.pdbx_description
1 polymer ?
#
loop_
_entity_poly.entity_id
_entity_poly.type
_entity_poly.pdbx_seq_one_letter_code
_entity_poly.pdbx_strand_id
1 'polypeptide(L)'
;MGHDVTGALETVRVPSYVIDRHGIIRWVNPAGRRLVGDVRGRQFTSVVSAEETRRAKEAFARKISGIEKHSDYELVLMDADGDRVSVEISSVPLYNGHRIVGVFGQVVDVDDDDPPEAHPHLTPRQTEVLRLLERGRSTNQIASELHLSTETVRNHVRHLLRALGVHSRLEAVAAARSAHLVGA
;
A
#
# COMPACT_ATOMS: atom_id res chain seq x y z
N MET A 1 7.70 28.05 14.87
CA MET A 1 6.53 27.70 14.07
C MET A 1 6.26 26.21 14.27
N GLY A 2 5.31 25.88 15.16
CA GLY A 2 4.84 24.49 15.31
C GLY A 2 3.90 24.21 14.14
N HIS A 3 4.36 23.41 13.17
CA HIS A 3 3.48 22.94 12.12
C HIS A 3 2.55 21.89 12.71
N ASP A 4 1.25 22.04 12.56
CA ASP A 4 0.26 21.05 12.98
C ASP A 4 0.26 19.87 12.00
N VAL A 5 1.28 19.02 12.16
CA VAL A 5 1.43 17.79 11.36
C VAL A 5 0.27 16.83 11.64
N THR A 6 -0.25 16.82 12.88
CA THR A 6 -1.37 15.96 13.27
C THR A 6 -2.64 16.36 12.52
N GLY A 7 -2.96 17.65 12.48
CA GLY A 7 -4.09 18.15 11.70
C GLY A 7 -3.95 17.87 10.20
N ALA A 8 -2.76 17.99 9.64
CA ALA A 8 -2.51 17.64 8.25
C ALA A 8 -2.77 16.16 7.96
N LEU A 9 -2.31 15.25 8.83
CA LEU A 9 -2.52 13.82 8.69
C LEU A 9 -4.01 13.41 8.80
N GLU A 10 -4.82 14.15 9.58
CA GLU A 10 -6.27 13.92 9.66
C GLU A 10 -7.00 14.28 8.36
N THR A 11 -6.44 15.15 7.51
CA THR A 11 -7.04 15.54 6.22
C THR A 11 -6.60 14.66 5.05
N VAL A 12 -5.58 13.82 5.24
CA VAL A 12 -5.10 12.89 4.20
C VAL A 12 -6.19 11.87 3.87
N ARG A 13 -6.49 11.73 2.58
CA ARG A 13 -7.53 10.81 2.09
C ARG A 13 -7.07 9.35 2.01
N VAL A 14 -5.77 9.12 2.05
CA VAL A 14 -5.17 7.78 2.07
C VAL A 14 -5.32 7.20 3.48
N PRO A 15 -5.90 5.99 3.66
CA PRO A 15 -5.98 5.35 4.96
C PRO A 15 -4.60 5.22 5.60
N SER A 16 -4.43 5.81 6.79
CA SER A 16 -3.13 5.88 7.46
C SER A 16 -3.27 5.50 8.92
N TYR A 17 -2.23 4.87 9.48
CA TYR A 17 -2.26 4.36 10.84
C TYR A 17 -0.89 4.42 11.52
N VAL A 18 -0.92 4.40 12.86
CA VAL A 18 0.26 4.23 13.72
C VAL A 18 0.02 3.04 14.65
N ILE A 19 0.99 2.13 14.67
CA ILE A 19 1.04 0.97 15.58
C ILE A 19 2.24 1.17 16.50
N ASP A 20 2.08 0.98 17.82
CA ASP A 20 3.20 1.03 18.74
C ASP A 20 4.06 -0.25 18.67
N ARG A 21 5.17 -0.25 19.41
CA ARG A 21 6.11 -1.40 19.47
C ARG A 21 5.50 -2.71 19.99
N HIS A 22 4.32 -2.65 20.61
CA HIS A 22 3.58 -3.80 21.14
C HIS A 22 2.48 -4.28 20.19
N GLY A 23 2.36 -3.66 19.00
CA GLY A 23 1.36 -4.01 18.02
C GLY A 23 -0.01 -3.38 18.26
N ILE A 24 -0.13 -2.41 19.19
CA ILE A 24 -1.39 -1.72 19.47
C ILE A 24 -1.55 -0.56 18.50
N ILE A 25 -2.70 -0.47 17.87
CA ILE A 25 -3.06 0.64 16.99
C ILE A 25 -3.30 1.88 17.87
N ARG A 26 -2.46 2.90 17.72
CA ARG A 26 -2.53 4.13 18.53
C ARG A 26 -3.26 5.25 17.82
N TRP A 27 -3.20 5.24 16.50
CA TRP A 27 -3.85 6.27 15.70
C TRP A 27 -4.28 5.70 14.34
N VAL A 28 -5.40 6.18 13.87
CA VAL A 28 -5.94 5.90 12.52
C VAL A 28 -6.61 7.18 12.05
N ASN A 29 -6.28 7.63 10.83
CA ASN A 29 -6.91 8.81 10.24
C ASN A 29 -8.38 8.56 9.83
N PRO A 30 -9.17 9.59 9.46
CA PRO A 30 -10.56 9.41 9.04
C PRO A 30 -10.74 8.43 7.87
N ALA A 31 -9.81 8.42 6.91
CA ALA A 31 -9.86 7.49 5.78
C ALA A 31 -9.69 6.03 6.25
N GLY A 32 -8.73 5.76 7.16
CA GLY A 32 -8.54 4.44 7.74
C GLY A 32 -9.73 4.00 8.59
N ARG A 33 -10.36 4.92 9.35
CA ARG A 33 -11.58 4.61 10.11
C ARG A 33 -12.78 4.26 9.23
N ARG A 34 -12.88 4.82 8.02
CA ARG A 34 -13.91 4.38 7.05
C ARG A 34 -13.67 2.97 6.54
N LEU A 35 -12.40 2.60 6.37
CA LEU A 35 -12.04 1.26 5.88
C LEU A 35 -12.26 0.17 6.94
N VAL A 36 -11.70 0.32 8.14
CA VAL A 36 -11.65 -0.75 9.15
C VAL A 36 -12.40 -0.41 10.45
N GLY A 37 -13.12 0.68 10.51
CA GLY A 37 -13.78 1.18 11.71
C GLY A 37 -12.82 1.83 12.71
N ASP A 38 -13.32 2.15 13.91
CA ASP A 38 -12.47 2.67 15.00
C ASP A 38 -11.82 1.52 15.77
N VAL A 39 -10.60 1.23 15.38
CA VAL A 39 -9.79 0.11 15.89
C VAL A 39 -8.67 0.55 16.83
N ARG A 40 -8.68 1.81 17.28
CA ARG A 40 -7.69 2.34 18.22
C ARG A 40 -7.70 1.56 19.54
N GLY A 41 -6.55 1.28 20.08
CA GLY A 41 -6.37 0.47 21.28
C GLY A 41 -6.42 -1.05 21.05
N ARG A 42 -6.76 -1.52 19.86
CA ARG A 42 -6.78 -2.95 19.51
C ARG A 42 -5.42 -3.39 18.95
N GLN A 43 -5.18 -4.70 18.97
CA GLN A 43 -4.05 -5.28 18.26
C GLN A 43 -4.24 -5.11 16.75
N PHE A 44 -3.18 -4.77 16.02
CA PHE A 44 -3.24 -4.59 14.56
C PHE A 44 -3.72 -5.87 13.83
N THR A 45 -3.44 -7.04 14.42
CA THR A 45 -3.91 -8.32 13.88
C THR A 45 -5.43 -8.51 13.95
N SER A 46 -6.14 -7.65 14.68
CA SER A 46 -7.62 -7.73 14.75
C SER A 46 -8.33 -7.27 13.48
N VAL A 47 -7.60 -6.58 12.60
CA VAL A 47 -8.11 -6.12 11.30
C VAL A 47 -7.47 -6.87 10.12
N VAL A 48 -6.61 -7.85 10.41
CA VAL A 48 -5.95 -8.68 9.40
C VAL A 48 -6.69 -10.01 9.30
N SER A 49 -6.86 -10.53 8.10
CA SER A 49 -7.46 -11.85 7.92
C SER A 49 -6.66 -12.94 8.64
N ALA A 50 -7.32 -14.02 9.04
CA ALA A 50 -6.68 -15.08 9.82
C ALA A 50 -5.48 -15.69 9.10
N GLU A 51 -5.58 -15.87 7.78
CA GLU A 51 -4.55 -16.46 6.93
C GLU A 51 -3.29 -15.59 6.83
N GLU A 52 -3.47 -14.27 6.84
CA GLU A 52 -2.39 -13.29 6.69
C GLU A 52 -1.75 -12.87 8.03
N THR A 53 -2.37 -13.24 9.15
CA THR A 53 -1.92 -12.81 10.49
C THR A 53 -0.47 -13.14 10.78
N ARG A 54 0.01 -14.32 10.37
CA ARG A 54 1.41 -14.72 10.56
C ARG A 54 2.35 -13.83 9.77
N ARG A 55 2.07 -13.62 8.49
CA ARG A 55 2.85 -12.77 7.59
C ARG A 55 2.92 -11.33 8.07
N ALA A 56 1.78 -10.79 8.52
CA ALA A 56 1.71 -9.45 9.09
C ALA A 56 2.55 -9.30 10.36
N LYS A 57 2.53 -10.29 11.25
CA LYS A 57 3.39 -10.32 12.46
C LYS A 57 4.88 -10.37 12.12
N GLU A 58 5.28 -11.18 11.15
CA GLU A 58 6.67 -11.28 10.69
C GLU A 58 7.16 -9.94 10.11
N ALA A 59 6.37 -9.31 9.24
CA ALA A 59 6.69 -8.01 8.66
C ALA A 59 6.79 -6.91 9.74
N PHE A 60 5.88 -6.90 10.70
CA PHE A 60 5.93 -5.98 11.85
C PHE A 60 7.18 -6.20 12.70
N ALA A 61 7.51 -7.45 13.04
CA ALA A 61 8.68 -7.78 13.85
C ALA A 61 10.00 -7.35 13.19
N ARG A 62 10.13 -7.52 11.87
CA ARG A 62 11.30 -7.05 11.09
C ARG A 62 11.48 -5.53 11.16
N LYS A 63 10.39 -4.76 11.17
CA LYS A 63 10.45 -3.30 11.33
C LYS A 63 10.84 -2.89 12.74
N ILE A 64 10.21 -3.47 13.76
CA ILE A 64 10.50 -3.14 15.15
C ILE A 64 11.93 -3.52 15.55
N SER A 65 12.50 -4.58 14.95
CA SER A 65 13.91 -4.95 15.15
C SER A 65 14.90 -4.12 14.32
N GLY A 66 14.42 -3.23 13.44
CA GLY A 66 15.27 -2.39 12.59
C GLY A 66 15.91 -3.12 11.40
N ILE A 67 15.54 -4.37 11.16
CA ILE A 67 16.02 -5.16 9.99
C ILE A 67 15.47 -4.56 8.70
N GLU A 68 14.24 -4.06 8.74
CA GLU A 68 13.54 -3.53 7.57
C GLU A 68 13.15 -2.06 7.81
N LYS A 69 13.64 -1.18 6.94
CA LYS A 69 13.40 0.28 7.04
C LYS A 69 12.19 0.74 6.25
N HIS A 70 11.73 -0.05 5.31
CA HIS A 70 10.57 0.21 4.46
C HIS A 70 10.06 -1.11 3.93
N SER A 71 8.76 -1.30 3.87
CA SER A 71 8.16 -2.43 3.17
C SER A 71 6.83 -2.05 2.54
N ASP A 72 6.65 -2.57 1.33
CA ASP A 72 5.40 -2.56 0.60
C ASP A 72 4.98 -4.02 0.41
N TYR A 73 3.78 -4.36 0.81
CA TYR A 73 3.26 -5.71 0.67
C TYR A 73 1.73 -5.71 0.65
N GLU A 74 1.22 -6.70 -0.04
CA GLU A 74 -0.21 -6.95 -0.14
C GLU A 74 -0.71 -7.70 1.10
N LEU A 75 -1.86 -7.34 1.60
CA LEU A 75 -2.48 -7.92 2.78
C LEU A 75 -4.00 -7.93 2.63
N VAL A 76 -4.65 -8.96 3.14
CA VAL A 76 -6.11 -9.00 3.23
C VAL A 76 -6.53 -8.50 4.61
N LEU A 77 -7.26 -7.39 4.62
CA LEU A 77 -7.89 -6.85 5.81
C LEU A 77 -9.35 -7.31 5.93
N MET A 78 -9.88 -7.20 7.12
CA MET A 78 -11.31 -7.24 7.40
C MET A 78 -11.76 -5.79 7.55
N ASP A 79 -12.69 -5.37 6.73
CA ASP A 79 -13.24 -4.01 6.79
C ASP A 79 -14.20 -3.80 7.97
N ALA A 80 -14.84 -2.64 8.04
CA ALA A 80 -15.77 -2.28 9.12
C ALA A 80 -17.03 -3.17 9.13
N ASP A 81 -17.45 -3.70 7.99
CA ASP A 81 -18.63 -4.55 7.81
C ASP A 81 -18.30 -6.04 7.97
N GLY A 82 -17.02 -6.38 8.08
CA GLY A 82 -16.50 -7.74 8.22
C GLY A 82 -16.20 -8.41 6.90
N ASP A 83 -16.20 -7.67 5.82
CA ASP A 83 -15.84 -8.16 4.50
C ASP A 83 -14.31 -8.17 4.29
N ARG A 84 -13.86 -8.99 3.35
CA ARG A 84 -12.45 -9.16 3.03
C ARG A 84 -12.05 -8.16 1.96
N VAL A 85 -11.07 -7.32 2.28
CA VAL A 85 -10.55 -6.31 1.35
C VAL A 85 -9.06 -6.54 1.15
N SER A 86 -8.66 -6.75 -0.08
CA SER A 86 -7.24 -6.83 -0.46
C SER A 86 -6.66 -5.43 -0.55
N VAL A 87 -5.56 -5.20 0.14
CA VAL A 87 -4.93 -3.88 0.20
C VAL A 87 -3.42 -3.98 0.00
N GLU A 88 -2.84 -2.98 -0.64
CA GLU A 88 -1.39 -2.78 -0.62
C GLU A 88 -1.04 -1.82 0.53
N ILE A 89 -0.12 -2.25 1.39
CA ILE A 89 0.35 -1.46 2.54
C ILE A 89 1.79 -1.03 2.31
N SER A 90 2.03 0.27 2.44
CA SER A 90 3.37 0.85 2.58
C SER A 90 3.61 1.25 4.02
N SER A 91 4.74 0.84 4.61
CA SER A 91 5.00 1.12 6.01
C SER A 91 6.48 1.30 6.37
N VAL A 92 6.73 2.17 7.36
CA VAL A 92 8.05 2.54 7.85
C VAL A 92 8.11 2.51 9.37
N PRO A 93 9.27 2.22 9.99
CA PRO A 93 9.44 2.36 11.43
C PRO A 93 9.37 3.83 11.85
N LEU A 94 8.73 4.07 13.00
CA LEU A 94 8.75 5.37 13.69
C LEU A 94 9.86 5.41 14.73
N TYR A 95 10.61 6.50 14.72
CA TYR A 95 11.75 6.71 15.61
C TYR A 95 11.47 7.80 16.64
N ASN A 96 11.95 7.58 17.86
CA ASN A 96 12.16 8.62 18.84
C ASN A 96 13.66 8.63 19.20
N GLY A 97 14.41 9.61 18.67
CA GLY A 97 15.86 9.56 18.65
C GLY A 97 16.34 8.36 17.82
N HIS A 98 17.15 7.49 18.45
CA HIS A 98 17.65 6.27 17.79
C HIS A 98 16.80 5.01 18.06
N ARG A 99 15.73 5.15 18.83
CA ARG A 99 14.88 4.01 19.23
C ARG A 99 13.64 3.92 18.35
N ILE A 100 13.35 2.71 17.84
CA ILE A 100 12.09 2.44 17.17
C ILE A 100 10.98 2.32 18.22
N VAL A 101 9.95 3.16 18.07
CA VAL A 101 8.81 3.23 19.01
C VAL A 101 7.51 2.70 18.41
N GLY A 102 7.50 2.45 17.11
CA GLY A 102 6.32 1.95 16.42
C GLY A 102 6.53 1.86 14.91
N VAL A 103 5.43 1.75 14.20
CA VAL A 103 5.35 1.70 12.75
C VAL A 103 4.26 2.69 12.29
N PHE A 104 4.58 3.52 11.31
CA PHE A 104 3.61 4.26 10.53
C PHE A 104 3.34 3.51 9.23
N GLY A 105 2.08 3.40 8.83
CA GLY A 105 1.72 2.78 7.57
C GLY A 105 0.56 3.48 6.89
N GLN A 106 0.48 3.26 5.58
CA GLN A 106 -0.58 3.73 4.70
C GLN A 106 -1.08 2.59 3.84
N VAL A 107 -2.37 2.57 3.57
CA VAL A 107 -2.95 1.74 2.53
C VAL A 107 -2.83 2.52 1.22
N VAL A 108 -1.96 2.05 0.33
CA VAL A 108 -1.63 2.76 -0.92
C VAL A 108 -2.51 2.33 -2.09
N ASP A 109 -3.12 1.15 -1.97
CA ASP A 109 -4.13 0.66 -2.90
C ASP A 109 -5.16 -0.20 -2.14
N VAL A 110 -6.42 -0.10 -2.52
CA VAL A 110 -7.52 -0.92 -2.02
C VAL A 110 -8.09 -1.61 -3.24
N ASP A 111 -8.05 -2.93 -3.27
CA ASP A 111 -8.78 -3.71 -4.28
C ASP A 111 -10.29 -3.60 -3.94
N ASP A 112 -10.92 -2.55 -4.41
CA ASP A 112 -12.37 -2.57 -4.52
C ASP A 112 -12.75 -3.53 -5.64
N ASP A 113 -13.61 -4.51 -5.36
CA ASP A 113 -14.22 -5.40 -6.36
C ASP A 113 -15.20 -4.66 -7.29
N ASP A 114 -15.07 -3.34 -7.39
CA ASP A 114 -15.84 -2.56 -8.36
C ASP A 114 -15.38 -2.90 -9.79
N PRO A 115 -16.34 -3.16 -10.68
CA PRO A 115 -16.02 -3.37 -12.09
C PRO A 115 -15.24 -2.16 -12.62
N PRO A 116 -14.26 -2.37 -13.53
CA PRO A 116 -13.39 -1.31 -14.00
C PRO A 116 -14.24 -0.14 -14.52
N GLU A 117 -14.07 1.03 -13.88
CA GLU A 117 -14.70 2.26 -14.37
C GLU A 117 -14.27 2.54 -15.81
N ALA A 118 -15.15 3.19 -16.56
CA ALA A 118 -14.93 3.50 -17.99
C ALA A 118 -13.64 4.30 -18.28
N HIS A 119 -12.98 4.79 -17.23
CA HIS A 119 -11.66 5.45 -17.27
C HIS A 119 -10.77 4.93 -16.14
N PRO A 120 -9.79 4.06 -16.43
CA PRO A 120 -8.90 3.51 -15.42
C PRO A 120 -8.05 4.63 -14.77
N HIS A 121 -8.34 4.94 -13.52
CA HIS A 121 -7.52 5.84 -12.73
C HIS A 121 -6.34 5.06 -12.14
N LEU A 122 -5.21 5.09 -12.84
CA LEU A 122 -3.98 4.52 -12.31
C LEU A 122 -3.44 5.38 -11.16
N THR A 123 -3.00 4.74 -10.08
CA THR A 123 -2.27 5.43 -9.03
C THR A 123 -0.96 6.03 -9.59
N PRO A 124 -0.37 7.07 -8.97
CA PRO A 124 0.92 7.61 -9.40
C PRO A 124 1.99 6.53 -9.55
N ARG A 125 2.00 5.55 -8.64
CA ARG A 125 2.97 4.44 -8.66
C ARG A 125 2.72 3.46 -9.79
N GLN A 126 1.47 3.11 -10.06
CA GLN A 126 1.10 2.28 -11.21
C GLN A 126 1.48 2.97 -12.52
N THR A 127 1.29 4.29 -12.62
CA THR A 127 1.70 5.08 -13.78
C THR A 127 3.22 5.06 -13.98
N GLU A 128 4.02 5.16 -12.91
CA GLU A 128 5.47 5.03 -12.99
C GLU A 128 5.90 3.65 -13.50
N VAL A 129 5.30 2.58 -12.93
CA VAL A 129 5.56 1.20 -13.36
C VAL A 129 5.18 1.01 -14.81
N LEU A 130 4.02 1.53 -15.25
CA LEU A 130 3.56 1.44 -16.64
C LEU A 130 4.54 2.12 -17.62
N ARG A 131 5.03 3.31 -17.28
CA ARG A 131 6.05 4.01 -18.10
C ARG A 131 7.35 3.20 -18.23
N LEU A 132 7.77 2.52 -17.16
CA LEU A 132 8.95 1.68 -17.21
C LEU A 132 8.72 0.39 -17.99
N LEU A 133 7.52 -0.20 -17.91
CA LEU A 133 7.12 -1.32 -18.76
C LEU A 133 7.11 -0.92 -20.25
N GLU A 134 6.61 0.27 -20.58
CA GLU A 134 6.63 0.81 -21.95
C GLU A 134 8.06 0.97 -22.50
N ARG A 135 9.01 1.33 -21.63
CA ARG A 135 10.44 1.39 -21.97
C ARG A 135 11.11 0.02 -22.04
N GLY A 136 10.35 -1.07 -21.91
CA GLY A 136 10.85 -2.44 -21.96
C GLY A 136 11.63 -2.88 -20.72
N ARG A 137 11.47 -2.21 -19.58
CA ARG A 137 12.16 -2.58 -18.34
C ARG A 137 11.64 -3.89 -17.78
N SER A 138 12.55 -4.74 -17.36
CA SER A 138 12.23 -5.97 -16.63
C SER A 138 11.82 -5.65 -15.18
N THR A 139 11.13 -6.59 -14.52
CA THR A 139 10.76 -6.45 -13.09
C THR A 139 11.94 -6.09 -12.19
N ASN A 140 13.12 -6.68 -12.43
CA ASN A 140 14.32 -6.40 -11.64
C ASN A 140 14.86 -4.97 -11.90
N GLN A 141 14.82 -4.52 -13.14
CA GLN A 141 15.22 -3.15 -13.50
C GLN A 141 14.26 -2.13 -12.89
N ILE A 142 12.95 -2.38 -12.96
CA ILE A 142 11.94 -1.51 -12.33
C ILE A 142 12.15 -1.47 -10.82
N ALA A 143 12.38 -2.62 -10.18
CA ALA A 143 12.66 -2.69 -8.75
C ALA A 143 13.89 -1.87 -8.35
N SER A 144 14.96 -1.96 -9.14
CA SER A 144 16.18 -1.15 -8.93
C SER A 144 15.95 0.34 -9.15
N GLU A 145 15.28 0.74 -10.24
CA GLU A 145 15.02 2.14 -10.57
C GLU A 145 14.08 2.82 -9.56
N LEU A 146 13.12 2.09 -9.04
CA LEU A 146 12.12 2.59 -8.09
C LEU A 146 12.49 2.35 -6.61
N HIS A 147 13.64 1.72 -6.34
CA HIS A 147 14.10 1.33 -5.00
C HIS A 147 13.09 0.43 -4.25
N LEU A 148 12.46 -0.50 -4.95
CA LEU A 148 11.48 -1.46 -4.45
C LEU A 148 12.00 -2.89 -4.44
N SER A 149 11.28 -3.79 -3.76
CA SER A 149 11.47 -5.22 -3.95
C SER A 149 10.89 -5.68 -5.29
N THR A 150 11.41 -6.77 -5.85
CA THR A 150 10.85 -7.37 -7.07
C THR A 150 9.42 -7.86 -6.86
N GLU A 151 9.09 -8.26 -5.64
CA GLU A 151 7.73 -8.69 -5.28
C GLU A 151 6.75 -7.52 -5.30
N THR A 152 7.15 -6.38 -4.72
CA THR A 152 6.36 -5.13 -4.78
C THR A 152 6.08 -4.72 -6.23
N VAL A 153 7.09 -4.80 -7.11
CA VAL A 153 6.88 -4.49 -8.53
C VAL A 153 5.93 -5.49 -9.20
N ARG A 154 5.99 -6.78 -8.85
CA ARG A 154 5.03 -7.77 -9.36
C ARG A 154 3.60 -7.44 -8.93
N ASN A 155 3.41 -6.99 -7.70
CA ASN A 155 2.11 -6.58 -7.18
C ASN A 155 1.59 -5.35 -7.93
N HIS A 156 2.40 -4.30 -8.07
CA HIS A 156 2.02 -3.13 -8.88
C HIS A 156 1.65 -3.50 -10.33
N VAL A 157 2.38 -4.42 -10.95
CA VAL A 157 2.04 -4.92 -12.29
C VAL A 157 0.71 -5.67 -12.29
N ARG A 158 0.45 -6.51 -11.28
CA ARG A 158 -0.81 -7.26 -11.18
C ARG A 158 -2.00 -6.30 -11.07
N HIS A 159 -1.92 -5.31 -10.17
CA HIS A 159 -2.96 -4.31 -10.00
C HIS A 159 -3.13 -3.42 -11.23
N LEU A 160 -2.03 -3.03 -11.87
CA LEU A 160 -2.05 -2.31 -13.13
C LEU A 160 -2.80 -3.08 -14.23
N LEU A 161 -2.52 -4.38 -14.40
CA LEU A 161 -3.20 -5.22 -15.38
C LEU A 161 -4.71 -5.30 -15.10
N ARG A 162 -5.09 -5.45 -13.83
CA ARG A 162 -6.48 -5.47 -13.39
C ARG A 162 -7.16 -4.13 -13.66
N ALA A 163 -6.54 -3.01 -13.25
CA ALA A 163 -7.08 -1.67 -13.47
C ALA A 163 -7.30 -1.33 -14.95
N LEU A 164 -6.43 -1.84 -15.83
CA LEU A 164 -6.56 -1.68 -17.26
C LEU A 164 -7.49 -2.73 -17.93
N GLY A 165 -8.00 -3.71 -17.18
CA GLY A 165 -8.83 -4.79 -17.71
C GLY A 165 -8.09 -5.72 -18.70
N VAL A 166 -6.77 -5.87 -18.54
CA VAL A 166 -5.91 -6.65 -19.45
C VAL A 166 -5.17 -7.76 -18.71
N HIS A 167 -4.67 -8.77 -19.46
CA HIS A 167 -4.09 -9.98 -18.86
C HIS A 167 -2.58 -10.12 -19.08
N SER A 168 -1.96 -9.20 -19.80
CA SER A 168 -0.51 -9.24 -20.06
C SER A 168 0.12 -7.86 -20.05
N ARG A 169 1.43 -7.81 -19.77
CA ARG A 169 2.22 -6.57 -19.80
C ARG A 169 2.19 -5.91 -21.18
N LEU A 170 2.19 -6.72 -22.23
CA LEU A 170 2.14 -6.22 -23.61
C LEU A 170 0.79 -5.55 -23.90
N GLU A 171 -0.29 -6.16 -23.47
CA GLU A 171 -1.64 -5.58 -23.56
C GLU A 171 -1.74 -4.29 -22.73
N ALA A 172 -1.15 -4.25 -21.52
CA ALA A 172 -1.14 -3.04 -20.70
C ALA A 172 -0.43 -1.87 -21.39
N VAL A 173 0.72 -2.11 -22.01
CA VAL A 173 1.44 -1.09 -22.78
C VAL A 173 0.63 -0.66 -24.01
N ALA A 174 -0.01 -1.59 -24.70
CA ALA A 174 -0.86 -1.28 -25.85
C ALA A 174 -2.09 -0.45 -25.45
N ALA A 175 -2.79 -0.86 -24.38
CA ALA A 175 -3.93 -0.13 -23.83
C ALA A 175 -3.56 1.28 -23.37
N ALA A 176 -2.41 1.43 -22.69
CA ALA A 176 -1.91 2.72 -22.22
C ALA A 176 -1.61 3.68 -23.37
N ARG A 177 -1.04 3.20 -24.45
CA ARG A 177 -0.79 4.00 -25.66
C ARG A 177 -2.09 4.44 -26.35
N SER A 178 -3.06 3.53 -26.44
CA SER A 178 -4.38 3.82 -27.04
C SER A 178 -5.16 4.85 -26.22
N ALA A 179 -5.06 4.80 -24.89
CA ALA A 179 -5.74 5.70 -23.99
C ALA A 179 -4.95 7.00 -23.68
N HIS A 180 -3.79 7.23 -24.29
CA HIS A 180 -2.89 8.37 -24.05
C HIS A 180 -2.46 8.52 -22.58
N LEU A 181 -2.42 7.41 -21.83
CA LEU A 181 -1.98 7.38 -20.41
C LEU A 181 -0.47 7.46 -20.25
N VAL A 182 0.28 7.16 -21.31
CA VAL A 182 1.73 7.23 -21.40
C VAL A 182 2.12 7.72 -22.80
N GLY A 183 3.14 8.55 -22.88
CA GLY A 183 3.66 9.00 -24.17
C GLY A 183 3.75 10.53 -24.28
N ALA A 184 4.92 10.99 -24.27
CA ALA A 184 5.70 11.91 -25.07
C ALA A 184 7.04 12.14 -24.39
#